data_8a71ef66e18b2ee48d3cc6680106b679
#
_entry.id   8a71ef66e18b2ee48d3cc6680106b679
#
_cell.length_a   1.000
_cell.length_b   1.000
_cell.length_c   1.000
_cell.angle_alpha   90.00
_cell.angle_beta   90.00
_cell.angle_gamma   90.00
#
_symmetry.space_group_name_H-M   'P 1'
#
loop_
_entity.id
_entity.type
_entity.pdbx_description
1 polymer ?
#
loop_
_entity_poly.entity_id
_entity_poly.type
_entity_poly.pdbx_seq_one_letter_code
_entity_poly.pdbx_strand_id
1 'polypeptide(L)'
;MTRLTHLGSLPLAQDYPPCFDCVVEFADHLGGISLATERVDRRLAAVLAADVAGYSRLMGANEEDTLARLKAVRKILVDPAITSHRGRIVKTTGDGMLVEFASAVDAVRSAIEVQRSMAEQNAAVPQDQRIEFRIGIHVGDVIFDDNDIFGDGVNIAARLEGI
;
A
#
# COMPACT_ATOMS: atom_id res chain seq x y z
N MET A 1 47.06 37.60 -37.35
CA MET A 1 47.92 37.19 -36.23
C MET A 1 47.20 37.57 -34.95
N THR A 2 46.48 36.67 -34.35
CA THR A 2 45.90 36.88 -33.02
C THR A 2 46.05 35.59 -32.24
N ARG A 3 46.76 35.71 -31.13
CA ARG A 3 47.19 34.61 -30.25
C ARG A 3 46.02 34.03 -29.48
N LEU A 4 45.87 32.71 -29.57
CA LEU A 4 45.16 31.87 -28.60
C LEU A 4 46.07 31.66 -27.39
N THR A 5 45.63 32.07 -26.21
CA THR A 5 46.30 31.73 -24.96
C THR A 5 45.24 31.42 -23.87
N HIS A 6 45.46 30.31 -23.20
CA HIS A 6 44.92 29.84 -21.94
C HIS A 6 43.64 29.00 -22.00
N LEU A 7 43.84 27.73 -22.31
CA LEU A 7 43.08 26.64 -21.70
C LEU A 7 43.66 26.41 -20.30
N GLY A 8 42.95 26.88 -19.28
CA GLY A 8 43.21 26.54 -17.90
C GLY A 8 42.90 25.01 -17.70
N SER A 9 43.88 24.32 -17.19
CA SER A 9 43.77 22.91 -16.84
C SER A 9 42.66 22.71 -15.79
N LEU A 10 41.67 21.87 -16.14
CA LEU A 10 40.69 21.36 -15.18
C LEU A 10 41.43 20.56 -14.09
N PRO A 11 41.13 20.73 -12.80
CA PRO A 11 41.71 19.92 -11.75
C PRO A 11 41.27 18.47 -11.90
N LEU A 12 42.21 17.57 -11.70
CA LEU A 12 42.01 16.12 -11.70
C LEU A 12 41.03 15.73 -10.59
N ALA A 13 40.17 14.76 -10.88
CA ALA A 13 39.07 14.25 -10.06
C ALA A 13 39.49 13.58 -8.71
N GLN A 14 40.66 13.90 -8.18
CA GLN A 14 41.22 13.29 -6.96
C GLN A 14 41.01 14.10 -5.67
N ASP A 15 40.47 15.30 -5.75
CA ASP A 15 40.38 16.22 -4.59
C ASP A 15 38.95 16.45 -4.07
N TYR A 16 37.97 15.65 -4.50
CA TYR A 16 36.60 15.75 -3.98
C TYR A 16 36.35 14.68 -2.93
N PRO A 17 35.95 15.06 -1.72
CA PRO A 17 35.52 14.10 -0.71
C PRO A 17 34.23 13.39 -1.20
N PRO A 18 34.03 12.11 -0.88
CA PRO A 18 32.81 11.41 -1.21
C PRO A 18 31.72 11.86 -0.23
N CYS A 19 31.04 12.94 -0.49
CA CYS A 19 29.90 13.33 0.29
C CYS A 19 28.70 13.64 -0.58
N PHE A 20 27.60 13.12 -0.11
CA PHE A 20 26.24 13.28 -0.64
C PHE A 20 25.80 14.77 -0.70
N ASP A 21 26.55 15.69 -0.10
CA ASP A 21 26.23 17.12 -0.01
C ASP A 21 26.56 17.91 -1.28
N CYS A 22 27.37 17.36 -2.22
CA CYS A 22 27.74 18.09 -3.44
C CYS A 22 26.59 18.24 -4.46
N VAL A 23 25.49 17.52 -4.31
CA VAL A 23 24.33 17.62 -5.23
C VAL A 23 23.47 18.84 -4.86
N VAL A 24 23.54 19.31 -3.62
CA VAL A 24 22.72 20.42 -3.12
C VAL A 24 23.26 21.78 -3.53
N GLU A 25 24.59 21.92 -3.65
CA GLU A 25 25.25 23.19 -3.93
C GLU A 25 25.15 23.66 -5.40
N PHE A 26 24.86 22.73 -6.32
CA PHE A 26 24.72 23.06 -7.74
C PHE A 26 23.33 23.64 -8.09
N ALA A 27 22.34 23.49 -7.19
CA ALA A 27 20.96 23.95 -7.41
C ALA A 27 20.79 25.46 -7.11
N ASP A 28 21.64 26.04 -6.26
CA ASP A 28 21.51 27.45 -5.87
C ASP A 28 21.91 28.45 -6.97
N HIS A 29 22.59 27.99 -8.03
CA HIS A 29 23.01 28.85 -9.13
C HIS A 29 22.04 28.94 -10.31
N LEU A 30 20.95 28.16 -10.29
CA LEU A 30 19.94 28.12 -11.35
C LEU A 30 18.59 28.72 -10.93
N GLY A 31 18.62 29.77 -10.14
CA GLY A 31 17.44 30.65 -9.96
C GLY A 31 16.14 29.92 -9.62
N GLY A 32 15.98 29.48 -8.38
CA GLY A 32 14.64 29.42 -7.77
C GLY A 32 13.76 28.19 -8.04
N ILE A 33 14.30 27.03 -8.37
CA ILE A 33 13.58 25.77 -8.19
C ILE A 33 14.10 25.14 -6.91
N SER A 34 13.48 25.49 -5.78
CA SER A 34 13.60 24.72 -4.54
C SER A 34 12.97 23.36 -4.82
N LEU A 35 13.79 22.38 -5.20
CA LEU A 35 13.45 20.97 -5.03
C LEU A 35 13.48 20.72 -3.52
N ALA A 36 12.44 21.17 -2.82
CA ALA A 36 12.16 20.64 -1.51
C ALA A 36 12.03 19.12 -1.72
N THR A 37 13.06 18.38 -1.34
CA THR A 37 13.01 16.94 -1.24
C THR A 37 11.99 16.66 -0.12
N GLU A 38 10.71 16.55 -0.47
CA GLU A 38 9.70 16.08 0.46
C GLU A 38 10.25 14.77 1.04
N ARG A 39 10.51 14.77 2.33
CA ARG A 39 10.94 13.57 3.04
C ARG A 39 9.82 12.58 2.97
N VAL A 40 9.94 11.63 2.05
CA VAL A 40 9.03 10.51 1.93
C VAL A 40 9.13 9.67 3.19
N ASP A 41 8.05 9.62 3.98
CA ASP A 41 8.00 8.77 5.18
C ASP A 41 7.95 7.30 4.75
N ARG A 42 9.06 6.58 4.98
CA ARG A 42 9.19 5.15 4.71
C ARG A 42 9.32 4.39 6.01
N ARG A 43 8.53 3.35 6.16
CA ARG A 43 8.64 2.45 7.30
C ARG A 43 8.24 1.02 6.93
N LEU A 44 8.78 0.06 7.70
CA LEU A 44 8.38 -1.33 7.60
C LEU A 44 6.96 -1.50 8.14
N ALA A 45 6.07 -2.05 7.33
CA ALA A 45 4.69 -2.33 7.72
C ALA A 45 4.21 -3.66 7.14
N ALA A 46 3.20 -4.24 7.75
CA ALA A 46 2.45 -5.34 7.16
C ALA A 46 1.25 -4.76 6.41
N VAL A 47 1.17 -5.08 5.13
CA VAL A 47 0.08 -4.67 4.24
C VAL A 47 -0.82 -5.88 4.00
N LEU A 48 -2.10 -5.72 4.28
CA LEU A 48 -3.14 -6.70 3.98
C LEU A 48 -3.99 -6.16 2.84
N ALA A 49 -4.06 -6.91 1.75
CA ALA A 49 -5.01 -6.72 0.67
C ALA A 49 -6.10 -7.78 0.77
N ALA A 50 -7.34 -7.39 0.62
CA ALA A 50 -8.47 -8.31 0.59
C ALA A 50 -9.47 -7.90 -0.47
N ASP A 51 -10.09 -8.88 -1.12
CA ASP A 51 -11.22 -8.69 -2.03
C ASP A 51 -12.24 -9.83 -1.89
N VAL A 52 -13.38 -9.69 -2.57
CA VAL A 52 -14.44 -10.72 -2.57
C VAL A 52 -14.25 -11.68 -3.73
N ALA A 53 -14.09 -12.97 -3.42
CA ALA A 53 -13.99 -14.02 -4.42
C ALA A 53 -15.25 -14.07 -5.30
N GLY A 54 -15.08 -13.91 -6.61
CA GLY A 54 -16.18 -13.96 -7.56
C GLY A 54 -17.19 -12.82 -7.44
N TYR A 55 -16.77 -11.65 -7.00
CA TYR A 55 -17.63 -10.46 -6.83
C TYR A 55 -18.48 -10.14 -8.05
N SER A 56 -17.87 -10.11 -9.25
CA SER A 56 -18.61 -9.85 -10.49
C SER A 56 -19.76 -10.84 -10.73
N ARG A 57 -19.60 -12.11 -10.33
CA ARG A 57 -20.67 -13.13 -10.41
C ARG A 57 -21.79 -12.82 -9.43
N LEU A 58 -21.47 -12.45 -8.19
CA LEU A 58 -22.46 -12.07 -7.17
C LEU A 58 -23.25 -10.82 -7.60
N MET A 59 -22.55 -9.81 -8.11
CA MET A 59 -23.15 -8.58 -8.63
C MET A 59 -24.07 -8.87 -9.84
N GLY A 60 -23.65 -9.75 -10.74
CA GLY A 60 -24.47 -10.13 -11.90
C GLY A 60 -25.73 -10.91 -11.52
N ALA A 61 -25.75 -11.61 -10.37
CA ALA A 61 -26.92 -12.32 -9.88
C ALA A 61 -27.92 -11.38 -9.17
N ASN A 62 -27.45 -10.51 -8.29
CA ASN A 62 -28.26 -9.52 -7.57
C ASN A 62 -27.37 -8.40 -7.03
N GLU A 63 -27.31 -7.28 -7.73
CA GLU A 63 -26.42 -6.16 -7.43
C GLU A 63 -26.76 -5.49 -6.09
N GLU A 64 -28.03 -5.14 -5.87
CA GLU A 64 -28.45 -4.39 -4.68
C GLU A 64 -28.26 -5.23 -3.40
N ASP A 65 -28.67 -6.49 -3.42
CA ASP A 65 -28.52 -7.41 -2.28
C ASP A 65 -27.04 -7.67 -1.98
N THR A 66 -26.23 -7.95 -3.02
CA THR A 66 -24.79 -8.18 -2.86
C THR A 66 -24.11 -6.99 -2.22
N LEU A 67 -24.39 -5.80 -2.69
CA LEU A 67 -23.81 -4.57 -2.14
C LEU A 67 -24.26 -4.32 -0.70
N ALA A 68 -25.54 -4.54 -0.40
CA ALA A 68 -26.08 -4.36 0.95
C ALA A 68 -25.44 -5.35 1.93
N ARG A 69 -25.33 -6.62 1.55
CA ARG A 69 -24.71 -7.68 2.34
C ARG A 69 -23.21 -7.43 2.55
N LEU A 70 -22.49 -7.05 1.52
CA LEU A 70 -21.06 -6.73 1.63
C LEU A 70 -20.82 -5.57 2.61
N LYS A 71 -21.63 -4.49 2.51
CA LYS A 71 -21.55 -3.37 3.46
C LYS A 71 -21.86 -3.80 4.89
N ALA A 72 -22.87 -4.66 5.10
CA ALA A 72 -23.22 -5.18 6.41
C ALA A 72 -22.09 -6.04 7.01
N VAL A 73 -21.55 -6.98 6.23
CA VAL A 73 -20.44 -7.85 6.62
C VAL A 73 -19.21 -7.02 7.00
N ARG A 74 -18.84 -6.03 6.19
CA ARG A 74 -17.73 -5.15 6.51
C ARG A 74 -17.94 -4.44 7.84
N LYS A 75 -19.08 -3.80 8.02
CA LYS A 75 -19.38 -3.01 9.23
C LYS A 75 -19.44 -3.87 10.49
N ILE A 76 -19.95 -5.10 10.40
CA ILE A 76 -20.23 -5.94 11.58
C ILE A 76 -19.07 -6.87 11.91
N LEU A 77 -18.33 -7.35 10.90
CA LEU A 77 -17.28 -8.37 11.10
C LEU A 77 -15.89 -7.84 10.74
N VAL A 78 -15.70 -7.31 9.53
CA VAL A 78 -14.37 -7.03 8.99
C VAL A 78 -13.74 -5.81 9.65
N ASP A 79 -14.43 -4.67 9.65
CA ASP A 79 -13.89 -3.42 10.19
C ASP A 79 -13.60 -3.53 11.71
N PRO A 80 -14.47 -4.18 12.53
CA PRO A 80 -14.16 -4.44 13.94
C PRO A 80 -12.95 -5.36 14.14
N ALA A 81 -12.82 -6.44 13.36
CA ALA A 81 -11.66 -7.34 13.45
C ALA A 81 -10.35 -6.61 13.11
N ILE A 82 -10.34 -5.80 12.08
CA ILE A 82 -9.18 -4.96 11.73
C ILE A 82 -8.83 -4.01 12.88
N THR A 83 -9.83 -3.32 13.42
CA THR A 83 -9.64 -2.34 14.51
C THR A 83 -9.15 -3.01 15.81
N SER A 84 -9.69 -4.18 16.17
CA SER A 84 -9.29 -4.93 17.39
C SER A 84 -7.82 -5.35 17.33
N HIS A 85 -7.29 -5.59 16.14
CA HIS A 85 -5.89 -5.91 15.88
C HIS A 85 -5.05 -4.68 15.48
N ARG A 86 -5.51 -3.47 15.77
CA ARG A 86 -4.76 -2.22 15.54
C ARG A 86 -4.42 -1.98 14.06
N GLY A 87 -5.23 -2.50 13.15
CA GLY A 87 -5.14 -2.23 11.73
C GLY A 87 -5.75 -0.89 11.36
N ARG A 88 -5.20 -0.25 10.36
CA ARG A 88 -5.73 0.96 9.74
C ARG A 88 -6.19 0.66 8.33
N ILE A 89 -7.49 0.83 8.06
CA ILE A 89 -8.01 0.75 6.71
C ILE A 89 -7.52 1.99 5.95
N VAL A 90 -6.70 1.76 4.93
CA VAL A 90 -6.12 2.82 4.10
C VAL A 90 -7.11 3.25 3.04
N LYS A 91 -7.61 2.29 2.27
CA LYS A 91 -8.62 2.55 1.24
C LYS A 91 -9.47 1.32 0.95
N THR A 92 -10.61 1.60 0.31
CA THR A 92 -11.52 0.58 -0.16
C THR A 92 -11.87 0.87 -1.62
N THR A 93 -11.88 -0.15 -2.46
CA THR A 93 -12.12 -0.06 -3.90
C THR A 93 -13.20 -1.08 -4.28
N GLY A 94 -14.47 -0.65 -4.28
CA GLY A 94 -15.58 -1.57 -4.55
C GLY A 94 -15.66 -2.71 -3.52
N ASP A 95 -15.28 -3.91 -3.92
CA ASP A 95 -15.20 -5.10 -3.07
C ASP A 95 -13.85 -5.27 -2.37
N GLY A 96 -12.82 -4.58 -2.85
CA GLY A 96 -11.48 -4.64 -2.31
C GLY A 96 -11.21 -3.69 -1.15
N MET A 97 -10.22 -4.03 -0.34
CA MET A 97 -9.69 -3.15 0.71
C MET A 97 -8.18 -3.31 0.86
N LEU A 98 -7.56 -2.23 1.31
CA LEU A 98 -6.16 -2.19 1.66
C LEU A 98 -6.02 -1.74 3.12
N VAL A 99 -5.32 -2.54 3.92
CA VAL A 99 -5.16 -2.33 5.35
C VAL A 99 -3.68 -2.35 5.72
N GLU A 100 -3.29 -1.44 6.58
CA GLU A 100 -1.95 -1.38 7.16
C GLU A 100 -1.96 -1.84 8.62
N PHE A 101 -0.92 -2.59 9.00
CA PHE A 101 -0.64 -2.98 10.38
C PHE A 101 0.82 -2.70 10.69
N ALA A 102 1.08 -2.19 11.90
CA ALA A 102 2.44 -2.06 12.42
C ALA A 102 3.07 -3.43 12.78
N SER A 103 2.26 -4.48 12.89
CA SER A 103 2.68 -5.83 13.28
C SER A 103 2.17 -6.88 12.29
N ALA A 104 3.07 -7.69 11.75
CA ALA A 104 2.71 -8.83 10.92
C ALA A 104 1.85 -9.86 11.66
N VAL A 105 2.06 -10.03 12.97
CA VAL A 105 1.27 -10.92 13.80
C VAL A 105 -0.17 -10.43 13.91
N ASP A 106 -0.36 -9.13 14.08
CA ASP A 106 -1.70 -8.54 14.16
C ASP A 106 -2.43 -8.64 12.80
N ALA A 107 -1.73 -8.43 11.70
CA ALA A 107 -2.29 -8.63 10.36
C ALA A 107 -2.81 -10.07 10.16
N VAL A 108 -2.00 -11.07 10.53
CA VAL A 108 -2.39 -12.49 10.41
C VAL A 108 -3.54 -12.83 11.36
N ARG A 109 -3.54 -12.35 12.59
CA ARG A 109 -4.63 -12.58 13.54
C ARG A 109 -5.94 -11.98 13.06
N SER A 110 -5.90 -10.75 12.54
CA SER A 110 -7.06 -10.10 11.94
C SER A 110 -7.61 -10.91 10.77
N ALA A 111 -6.74 -11.37 9.86
CA ALA A 111 -7.16 -12.20 8.73
C ALA A 111 -7.82 -13.51 9.18
N ILE A 112 -7.25 -14.20 10.18
CA ILE A 112 -7.82 -15.45 10.73
C ILE A 112 -9.19 -15.18 11.36
N GLU A 113 -9.35 -14.11 12.12
CA GLU A 113 -10.61 -13.72 12.73
C GLU A 113 -11.68 -13.44 11.68
N VAL A 114 -11.34 -12.65 10.65
CA VAL A 114 -12.25 -12.39 9.52
C VAL A 114 -12.67 -13.69 8.84
N GLN A 115 -11.74 -14.57 8.51
CA GLN A 115 -12.06 -15.84 7.82
C GLN A 115 -12.95 -16.77 8.67
N ARG A 116 -12.71 -16.83 9.99
CA ARG A 116 -13.55 -17.63 10.92
C ARG A 116 -14.97 -17.07 11.00
N SER A 117 -15.10 -15.77 11.21
CA SER A 117 -16.40 -15.10 11.28
C SER A 117 -17.17 -15.24 9.96
N MET A 118 -16.49 -15.17 8.83
CA MET A 118 -17.10 -15.38 7.52
C MET A 118 -17.55 -16.83 7.30
N ALA A 119 -16.79 -17.81 7.77
CA ALA A 119 -17.20 -19.22 7.69
C ALA A 119 -18.49 -19.47 8.48
N GLU A 120 -18.60 -18.88 9.69
CA GLU A 120 -19.82 -18.96 10.52
C GLU A 120 -21.00 -18.26 9.83
N GLN A 121 -20.78 -17.04 9.31
CA GLN A 121 -21.80 -16.28 8.60
C GLN A 121 -22.30 -17.00 7.33
N ASN A 122 -21.43 -17.70 6.63
CA ASN A 122 -21.74 -18.43 5.43
C ASN A 122 -22.34 -19.84 5.67
N ALA A 123 -22.39 -20.34 6.91
CA ALA A 123 -22.80 -21.72 7.23
C ALA A 123 -24.20 -22.07 6.69
N ALA A 124 -25.15 -21.13 6.73
CA ALA A 124 -26.51 -21.30 6.25
C ALA A 124 -26.75 -20.68 4.86
N VAL A 125 -25.72 -20.11 4.22
CA VAL A 125 -25.84 -19.44 2.92
C VAL A 125 -25.51 -20.41 1.80
N PRO A 126 -26.34 -20.51 0.73
CA PRO A 126 -26.02 -21.31 -0.47
C PRO A 126 -24.67 -20.91 -1.05
N GLN A 127 -23.92 -21.88 -1.55
CA GLN A 127 -22.53 -21.68 -1.99
C GLN A 127 -22.38 -20.60 -3.08
N ASP A 128 -23.34 -20.53 -3.99
CA ASP A 128 -23.37 -19.55 -5.07
C ASP A 128 -23.64 -18.10 -4.62
N GLN A 129 -24.11 -17.93 -3.38
CA GLN A 129 -24.43 -16.63 -2.77
C GLN A 129 -23.46 -16.23 -1.65
N ARG A 130 -22.48 -17.07 -1.32
CA ARG A 130 -21.52 -16.78 -0.25
C ARG A 130 -20.64 -15.61 -0.60
N ILE A 131 -20.38 -14.75 0.40
CA ILE A 131 -19.33 -13.73 0.35
C ILE A 131 -18.10 -14.35 1.00
N GLU A 132 -17.06 -14.55 0.24
CA GLU A 132 -15.80 -15.14 0.69
C GLU A 132 -14.68 -14.16 0.36
N PHE A 133 -13.82 -13.86 1.35
CA PHE A 133 -12.68 -12.97 1.13
C PHE A 133 -11.44 -13.77 0.76
N ARG A 134 -10.74 -13.31 -0.27
CA ARG A 134 -9.34 -13.64 -0.52
C ARG A 134 -8.49 -12.60 0.20
N ILE A 135 -7.43 -13.03 0.86
CA ILE A 135 -6.60 -12.15 1.67
C ILE A 135 -5.13 -12.44 1.38
N GLY A 136 -4.41 -11.41 0.93
CA GLY A 136 -2.96 -11.43 0.77
C GLY A 136 -2.29 -10.54 1.81
N ILE A 137 -1.20 -11.02 2.44
CA ILE A 137 -0.43 -10.26 3.42
C ILE A 137 1.03 -10.24 2.98
N HIS A 138 1.62 -9.04 2.98
CA HIS A 138 3.04 -8.83 2.74
C HIS A 138 3.64 -7.90 3.78
N VAL A 139 4.90 -8.15 4.15
CA VAL A 139 5.67 -7.28 5.06
C VAL A 139 6.82 -6.68 4.29
N GLY A 140 6.89 -5.37 4.24
CA GLY A 140 7.93 -4.66 3.49
C GLY A 140 7.95 -3.17 3.76
N ASP A 141 8.87 -2.49 3.11
CA ASP A 141 8.96 -1.04 3.15
C ASP A 141 7.79 -0.41 2.40
N VAL A 142 7.08 0.47 3.09
CA VAL A 142 5.91 1.18 2.59
C VAL A 142 6.14 2.67 2.72
N ILE A 143 5.79 3.39 1.68
CA ILE A 143 5.77 4.85 1.65
C ILE A 143 4.41 5.30 2.17
N PHE A 144 4.43 6.23 3.11
CA PHE A 144 3.23 6.87 3.64
C PHE A 144 3.14 8.28 3.09
N ASP A 145 2.01 8.59 2.47
CA ASP A 145 1.71 9.91 1.91
C ASP A 145 0.27 10.25 2.29
N ASP A 146 0.13 11.24 3.18
CA ASP A 146 -1.13 11.62 3.82
C ASP A 146 -1.88 10.40 4.40
N ASN A 147 -2.96 10.00 3.74
CA ASN A 147 -3.81 8.87 4.16
C ASN A 147 -3.65 7.62 3.29
N ASP A 148 -2.80 7.62 2.27
CA ASP A 148 -2.56 6.49 1.39
C ASP A 148 -1.19 5.84 1.66
N ILE A 149 -1.00 4.64 1.09
CA ILE A 149 0.27 3.91 1.15
C ILE A 149 0.69 3.49 -0.25
N PHE A 150 2.01 3.56 -0.50
CA PHE A 150 2.61 3.24 -1.78
C PHE A 150 3.84 2.34 -1.60
N GLY A 151 4.24 1.70 -2.67
CA GLY A 151 5.46 0.89 -2.72
C GLY A 151 5.21 -0.51 -3.25
N ASP A 152 6.30 -1.23 -3.47
CA ASP A 152 6.24 -2.58 -4.03
C ASP A 152 5.54 -3.57 -3.09
N GLY A 153 5.66 -3.35 -1.77
CA GLY A 153 4.96 -4.15 -0.77
C GLY A 153 3.43 -4.15 -0.92
N VAL A 154 2.85 -3.03 -1.32
CA VAL A 154 1.41 -2.91 -1.60
C VAL A 154 1.03 -3.75 -2.83
N ASN A 155 1.83 -3.67 -3.89
CA ASN A 155 1.59 -4.44 -5.11
C ASN A 155 1.75 -5.95 -4.89
N ILE A 156 2.71 -6.35 -4.04
CA ILE A 156 2.90 -7.76 -3.69
C ILE A 156 1.70 -8.29 -2.90
N ALA A 157 1.21 -7.54 -1.89
CA ALA A 157 0.03 -7.93 -1.13
C ALA A 157 -1.20 -8.12 -2.04
N ALA A 158 -1.44 -7.20 -2.98
CA ALA A 158 -2.52 -7.29 -3.95
C ALA A 158 -2.38 -8.51 -4.91
N ARG A 159 -1.15 -8.86 -5.29
CA ARG A 159 -0.91 -10.07 -6.11
C ARG A 159 -1.15 -11.37 -5.32
N LEU A 160 -0.75 -11.39 -4.05
CA LEU A 160 -0.96 -12.55 -3.17
C LEU A 160 -2.45 -12.79 -2.88
N GLU A 161 -3.25 -11.74 -2.79
CA GLU A 161 -4.69 -11.82 -2.65
C GLU A 161 -5.33 -12.49 -3.89
N GLY A 162 -4.80 -12.24 -5.10
CA GLY A 162 -5.31 -12.77 -6.36
C GLY A 162 -4.99 -14.25 -6.65
N ILE A 163 -4.21 -14.94 -5.79
CA ILE A 163 -3.86 -16.36 -5.94
C ILE A 163 -4.92 -17.23 -5.25
#